data_d5b2313640b05e6ac809367edd54dfd4
#
_entry.id   d5b2313640b05e6ac809367edd54dfd4
#
_cell.length_a   1.000
_cell.length_b   1.000
_cell.length_c   1.000
_cell.angle_alpha   90.00
_cell.angle_beta   90.00
_cell.angle_gamma   90.00
#
_symmetry.space_group_name_H-M   'P 1'
#
loop_
_entity.id
_entity.type
_entity.pdbx_description
1 polymer ?
#
loop_
_entity_poly.entity_id
_entity_poly.type
_entity_poly.pdbx_seq_one_letter_code
_entity_poly.pdbx_strand_id
1 'polypeptide(L)'
;MSRLNVLYATDTNYAPHMAASIYSLLEHNSSFEKINIYVIDDSISPEVKEKLCTMLSEFNNAEIIFYPFEKLQPKLKIKETWFAMVGYARWMLSEITEEDKILYIDCDTIVNGSLEELWNTDISDCIVAGVQDNPALFALEAVGMNRNDRYINSGVMLINLKTWREQSIEEKIIQMIKEHNGFVMHHDQGIINGVCKNSIKILHPKYNTMSQFFLLKAKQIKSLYDINNYYTQEELDEAVSNPVIVHYINKFYGRPWFDYCSHPMRNLYIEYLKKTPFEVKLKKGKQKTSVRIRKFVFEHSPFFIYALSERILNIRRKVKAKRQ
;
A
#
# COMPACT_ATOMS: atom_id res chain seq x y z
N MET A 1 27.60 7.61 1.06
CA MET A 1 26.93 6.83 2.12
C MET A 1 25.51 6.57 1.68
N SER A 2 25.14 5.31 1.45
CA SER A 2 23.81 4.95 0.96
C SER A 2 22.85 4.86 2.15
N ARG A 3 21.94 5.85 2.25
CA ARG A 3 20.90 5.91 3.29
C ARG A 3 19.54 5.55 2.68
N LEU A 4 18.79 4.67 3.32
CA LEU A 4 17.40 4.34 2.97
C LEU A 4 16.45 4.92 4.02
N ASN A 5 15.45 5.70 3.57
CA ASN A 5 14.42 6.26 4.43
C ASN A 5 13.10 5.57 4.12
N VAL A 6 12.49 4.93 5.12
CA VAL A 6 11.25 4.17 4.97
C VAL A 6 10.20 4.70 5.93
N LEU A 7 8.96 4.82 5.47
CA LEU A 7 7.81 5.26 6.27
C LEU A 7 6.77 4.16 6.40
N TYR A 8 6.33 3.94 7.61
CA TYR A 8 5.15 3.14 7.96
C TYR A 8 4.13 4.00 8.72
N ALA A 9 2.88 3.56 8.74
CA ALA A 9 1.84 4.13 9.59
C ALA A 9 1.06 2.99 10.25
N THR A 10 0.93 3.00 11.59
CA THR A 10 0.31 1.88 12.31
C THR A 10 -0.24 2.26 13.68
N ASP A 11 -1.16 1.42 14.16
CA ASP A 11 -1.63 1.36 15.54
C ASP A 11 -1.02 0.15 16.29
N THR A 12 -1.33 0.02 17.58
CA THR A 12 -0.91 -1.12 18.41
C THR A 12 -1.34 -2.48 17.81
N ASN A 13 -2.52 -2.56 17.17
CA ASN A 13 -3.06 -3.83 16.68
C ASN A 13 -2.38 -4.31 15.39
N TYR A 14 -1.91 -3.38 14.57
CA TYR A 14 -1.22 -3.67 13.32
C TYR A 14 0.31 -3.72 13.48
N ALA A 15 0.85 -3.26 14.61
CA ALA A 15 2.29 -3.26 14.88
C ALA A 15 2.98 -4.64 14.70
N PRO A 16 2.37 -5.80 15.03
CA PRO A 16 2.98 -7.10 14.74
C PRO A 16 3.19 -7.36 13.24
N HIS A 17 2.28 -6.86 12.39
CA HIS A 17 2.39 -7.01 10.94
C HIS A 17 3.48 -6.09 10.38
N MET A 18 3.52 -4.85 10.87
CA MET A 18 4.61 -3.92 10.57
C MET A 18 5.97 -4.48 11.01
N ALA A 19 6.07 -5.10 12.19
CA ALA A 19 7.29 -5.71 12.66
C ALA A 19 7.82 -6.80 11.70
N ALA A 20 6.93 -7.66 11.18
CA ALA A 20 7.30 -8.67 10.19
C ALA A 20 7.80 -8.03 8.88
N SER A 21 7.16 -6.94 8.43
CA SER A 21 7.60 -6.17 7.27
C SER A 21 8.97 -5.53 7.51
N ILE A 22 9.17 -4.86 8.63
CA ILE A 22 10.44 -4.22 9.01
C ILE A 22 11.56 -5.26 9.12
N TYR A 23 11.32 -6.37 9.83
CA TYR A 23 12.35 -7.41 9.99
C TYR A 23 12.80 -7.94 8.63
N SER A 24 11.84 -8.25 7.75
CA SER A 24 12.14 -8.71 6.39
C SER A 24 12.92 -7.67 5.57
N LEU A 25 12.57 -6.40 5.71
CA LEU A 25 13.28 -5.30 5.08
C LEU A 25 14.74 -5.24 5.54
N LEU A 26 14.97 -5.27 6.84
CA LEU A 26 16.31 -5.15 7.40
C LEU A 26 17.20 -6.35 7.03
N GLU A 27 16.65 -7.56 7.03
CA GLU A 27 17.38 -8.78 6.66
C GLU A 27 17.88 -8.76 5.21
N HIS A 28 17.13 -8.19 4.29
CA HIS A 28 17.46 -8.13 2.86
C HIS A 28 18.24 -6.88 2.43
N ASN A 29 18.47 -5.92 3.34
CA ASN A 29 19.01 -4.63 2.97
C ASN A 29 20.19 -4.18 3.84
N SER A 30 21.01 -5.14 4.28
CA SER A 30 22.24 -4.89 5.08
C SER A 30 23.31 -4.11 4.32
N SER A 31 23.22 -3.99 3.00
CA SER A 31 24.13 -3.20 2.16
C SER A 31 23.98 -1.68 2.34
N PHE A 32 22.84 -1.20 2.82
CA PHE A 32 22.69 0.21 3.17
C PHE A 32 23.46 0.52 4.44
N GLU A 33 24.23 1.62 4.42
CA GLU A 33 25.00 2.07 5.59
C GLU A 33 24.08 2.53 6.73
N LYS A 34 22.90 3.08 6.40
CA LYS A 34 21.90 3.49 7.37
C LYS A 34 20.48 3.32 6.80
N ILE A 35 19.59 2.76 7.62
CA ILE A 35 18.16 2.61 7.32
C ILE A 35 17.37 3.35 8.41
N ASN A 36 16.72 4.45 8.04
CA ASN A 36 15.84 5.20 8.93
C ASN A 36 14.40 4.72 8.71
N ILE A 37 13.79 4.22 9.77
CA ILE A 37 12.40 3.76 9.77
C ILE A 37 11.56 4.78 10.52
N TYR A 38 10.80 5.57 9.78
CA TYR A 38 9.82 6.50 10.33
C TYR A 38 8.50 5.78 10.53
N VAL A 39 7.86 5.97 11.67
CA VAL A 39 6.56 5.37 11.98
C VAL A 39 5.58 6.44 12.41
N ILE A 40 4.53 6.66 11.62
CA ILE A 40 3.38 7.44 12.10
C ILE A 40 2.66 6.59 13.14
N ASP A 41 2.74 7.05 14.37
CA ASP A 41 2.31 6.35 15.57
C ASP A 41 0.87 6.75 15.93
N ASP A 42 -0.09 5.90 15.57
CA ASP A 42 -1.48 6.02 16.01
C ASP A 42 -1.70 5.27 17.32
N SER A 43 -1.24 5.86 18.43
CA SER A 43 -1.40 5.33 19.79
C SER A 43 -0.77 3.93 20.00
N ILE A 44 0.43 3.71 19.47
CA ILE A 44 1.21 2.50 19.75
C ILE A 44 1.57 2.48 21.24
N SER A 45 1.26 1.36 21.92
CA SER A 45 1.55 1.24 23.35
C SER A 45 3.07 1.27 23.63
N PRO A 46 3.49 1.80 24.81
CA PRO A 46 4.91 1.81 25.19
C PRO A 46 5.57 0.44 25.14
N GLU A 47 4.87 -0.62 25.56
CA GLU A 47 5.36 -2.00 25.51
C GLU A 47 5.66 -2.45 24.06
N VAL A 48 4.77 -2.09 23.12
CA VAL A 48 4.95 -2.44 21.70
C VAL A 48 6.11 -1.67 21.09
N LYS A 49 6.29 -0.38 21.45
CA LYS A 49 7.47 0.40 21.03
C LYS A 49 8.77 -0.21 21.55
N GLU A 50 8.81 -0.62 22.82
CA GLU A 50 9.98 -1.28 23.40
C GLU A 50 10.33 -2.58 22.66
N LYS A 51 9.33 -3.42 22.35
CA LYS A 51 9.52 -4.63 21.52
C LYS A 51 10.10 -4.31 20.15
N LEU A 52 9.61 -3.27 19.49
CA LEU A 52 10.13 -2.83 18.18
C LEU A 52 11.56 -2.33 18.29
N CYS A 53 11.88 -1.50 19.27
CA CYS A 53 13.24 -1.01 19.51
C CYS A 53 14.22 -2.17 19.81
N THR A 54 13.81 -3.13 20.64
CA THR A 54 14.60 -4.33 20.94
C THR A 54 14.87 -5.15 19.69
N MET A 55 13.85 -5.36 18.84
CA MET A 55 14.02 -6.06 17.56
C MET A 55 15.02 -5.35 16.64
N LEU A 56 14.94 -4.02 16.54
CA LEU A 56 15.85 -3.27 15.69
C LEU A 56 17.29 -3.27 16.21
N SER A 57 17.53 -3.45 17.51
CA SER A 57 18.88 -3.52 18.07
C SER A 57 19.72 -4.72 17.57
N GLU A 58 19.09 -5.69 16.92
CA GLU A 58 19.77 -6.78 16.22
C GLU A 58 20.45 -6.32 14.92
N PHE A 59 20.12 -5.12 14.42
CA PHE A 59 20.59 -4.57 13.14
C PHE A 59 21.40 -3.28 13.36
N ASN A 60 22.69 -3.34 13.10
CA ASN A 60 23.64 -2.24 13.39
C ASN A 60 23.42 -0.99 12.52
N ASN A 61 22.67 -1.10 11.43
CA ASN A 61 22.43 -0.03 10.45
C ASN A 61 21.02 0.54 10.49
N ALA A 62 20.17 0.14 11.46
CA ALA A 62 18.77 0.51 11.53
C ALA A 62 18.46 1.44 12.70
N GLU A 63 17.57 2.40 12.46
CA GLU A 63 17.02 3.30 13.46
C GLU A 63 15.51 3.43 13.27
N ILE A 64 14.72 3.46 14.38
CA ILE A 64 13.28 3.67 14.33
C ILE A 64 12.92 4.99 15.00
N ILE A 65 12.07 5.79 14.32
CA ILE A 65 11.66 7.12 14.75
C ILE A 65 10.13 7.16 14.77
N PHE A 66 9.54 7.31 15.94
CA PHE A 66 8.08 7.39 16.10
C PHE A 66 7.63 8.85 16.02
N TYR A 67 6.70 9.13 15.10
CA TYR A 67 6.08 10.43 14.96
C TYR A 67 4.61 10.34 15.39
N PRO A 68 4.20 11.02 16.50
CA PRO A 68 2.84 10.93 17.01
C PRO A 68 1.81 11.47 16.01
N PHE A 69 0.79 10.69 15.70
CA PHE A 69 -0.30 11.05 14.81
C PHE A 69 -1.04 12.32 15.25
N GLU A 70 -1.18 12.54 16.57
CA GLU A 70 -1.84 13.72 17.11
C GLU A 70 -1.20 15.03 16.64
N LYS A 71 0.10 15.04 16.30
CA LYS A 71 0.78 16.22 15.75
C LYS A 71 0.37 16.54 14.32
N LEU A 72 -0.08 15.55 13.54
CA LEU A 72 -0.53 15.70 12.17
C LEU A 72 -2.01 16.06 12.08
N GLN A 73 -2.82 15.64 13.05
CA GLN A 73 -4.27 15.79 13.08
C GLN A 73 -4.76 17.24 12.95
N PRO A 74 -4.18 18.28 13.61
CA PRO A 74 -4.66 19.65 13.53
C PRO A 74 -4.60 20.24 12.11
N LYS A 75 -3.70 19.75 11.25
CA LYS A 75 -3.55 20.22 9.88
C LYS A 75 -4.70 19.78 8.98
N LEU A 76 -5.27 18.62 9.25
CA LEU A 76 -6.32 18.05 8.42
C LEU A 76 -7.66 18.75 8.56
N LYS A 77 -7.97 19.38 9.71
CA LYS A 77 -9.20 20.18 10.01
C LYS A 77 -10.49 19.58 9.43
N ILE A 78 -10.60 18.25 9.41
CA ILE A 78 -11.69 17.53 8.74
C ILE A 78 -12.58 16.90 9.82
N LYS A 79 -13.90 17.07 9.68
CA LYS A 79 -14.90 16.36 10.50
C LYS A 79 -15.17 14.99 9.90
N GLU A 80 -14.20 14.07 10.04
CA GLU A 80 -14.26 12.77 9.42
C GLU A 80 -14.27 11.64 10.45
N THR A 81 -14.57 10.44 9.96
CA THR A 81 -14.37 9.24 10.77
C THR A 81 -12.88 9.06 11.07
N TRP A 82 -12.55 8.64 12.30
CA TRP A 82 -11.16 8.40 12.73
C TRP A 82 -10.33 7.60 11.72
N PHE A 83 -10.91 6.57 11.13
CA PHE A 83 -10.23 5.71 10.14
C PHE A 83 -9.76 6.48 8.90
N ALA A 84 -10.57 7.41 8.39
CA ALA A 84 -10.18 8.24 7.25
C ALA A 84 -9.07 9.22 7.61
N MET A 85 -9.11 9.82 8.80
CA MET A 85 -8.08 10.77 9.27
C MET A 85 -6.71 10.14 9.37
N VAL A 86 -6.59 8.93 9.93
CA VAL A 86 -5.30 8.21 10.02
C VAL A 86 -4.75 7.91 8.63
N GLY A 87 -5.62 7.47 7.69
CA GLY A 87 -5.23 7.25 6.31
C GLY A 87 -4.71 8.52 5.62
N TYR A 88 -5.33 9.68 5.88
CA TYR A 88 -4.94 10.95 5.26
C TYR A 88 -3.70 11.58 5.90
N ALA A 89 -3.52 11.40 7.20
CA ALA A 89 -2.38 11.97 7.93
C ALA A 89 -1.02 11.47 7.43
N ARG A 90 -0.97 10.27 6.88
CA ARG A 90 0.26 9.70 6.33
C ARG A 90 0.83 10.46 5.13
N TRP A 91 0.08 11.42 4.61
CA TRP A 91 0.53 12.30 3.53
C TRP A 91 1.01 13.67 4.01
N MET A 92 1.01 13.94 5.31
CA MET A 92 1.61 15.15 5.91
C MET A 92 3.11 14.95 6.12
N LEU A 93 3.84 14.66 5.04
CA LEU A 93 5.21 14.16 5.05
C LEU A 93 6.24 15.21 5.43
N SER A 94 5.97 16.49 5.15
CA SER A 94 6.87 17.60 5.45
C SER A 94 7.11 17.81 6.96
N GLU A 95 6.21 17.27 7.79
CA GLU A 95 6.35 17.33 9.25
C GLU A 95 7.16 16.16 9.82
N ILE A 96 7.30 15.07 9.04
CA ILE A 96 7.89 13.82 9.52
C ILE A 96 9.40 13.84 9.34
N THR A 97 9.88 14.41 8.24
CA THR A 97 11.33 14.40 7.90
C THR A 97 11.68 15.51 6.92
N GLU A 98 12.92 16.00 7.05
CA GLU A 98 13.56 16.95 6.11
C GLU A 98 14.25 16.25 4.93
N GLU A 99 14.25 14.93 4.86
CA GLU A 99 14.85 14.16 3.77
C GLU A 99 14.19 14.46 2.43
N ASP A 100 14.94 14.33 1.33
CA ASP A 100 14.45 14.63 -0.02
C ASP A 100 13.70 13.48 -0.69
N LYS A 101 13.85 12.27 -0.15
CA LYS A 101 13.22 11.05 -0.68
C LYS A 101 12.86 10.07 0.43
N ILE A 102 11.68 9.44 0.29
CA ILE A 102 11.21 8.42 1.23
C ILE A 102 10.48 7.29 0.50
N LEU A 103 10.60 6.08 0.99
CA LEU A 103 9.84 4.91 0.55
C LEU A 103 8.72 4.64 1.57
N TYR A 104 7.46 4.84 1.17
CA TYR A 104 6.31 4.43 1.96
C TYR A 104 6.01 2.95 1.74
N ILE A 105 5.74 2.21 2.82
CA ILE A 105 5.38 0.78 2.78
C ILE A 105 4.21 0.51 3.72
N ASP A 106 3.16 -0.18 3.24
CA ASP A 106 2.06 -0.66 4.08
C ASP A 106 2.50 -1.81 4.99
N CYS A 107 1.90 -1.90 6.18
CA CYS A 107 2.24 -2.90 7.19
C CYS A 107 1.93 -4.35 6.77
N ASP A 108 1.05 -4.58 5.81
CA ASP A 108 0.68 -5.89 5.29
C ASP A 108 1.53 -6.32 4.09
N THR A 109 2.81 -6.02 4.15
CA THR A 109 3.82 -6.41 3.17
C THR A 109 4.92 -7.27 3.78
N ILE A 110 5.67 -7.97 2.92
CA ILE A 110 6.97 -8.60 3.26
C ILE A 110 7.95 -8.21 2.17
N VAL A 111 9.11 -7.70 2.59
CA VAL A 111 10.24 -7.43 1.71
C VAL A 111 11.03 -8.74 1.54
N ASN A 112 11.17 -9.20 0.30
CA ASN A 112 11.76 -10.49 -0.04
C ASN A 112 12.99 -10.36 -0.94
N GLY A 113 13.58 -9.16 -0.99
CA GLY A 113 14.76 -8.89 -1.80
C GLY A 113 15.33 -7.51 -1.55
N SER A 114 16.46 -7.20 -2.19
CA SER A 114 17.11 -5.90 -2.09
C SER A 114 16.23 -4.77 -2.63
N LEU A 115 16.21 -3.66 -1.91
CA LEU A 115 15.54 -2.41 -2.30
C LEU A 115 16.47 -1.43 -3.01
N GLU A 116 17.73 -1.77 -3.25
CA GLU A 116 18.72 -0.85 -3.85
C GLU A 116 18.26 -0.34 -5.21
N GLU A 117 17.81 -1.22 -6.10
CA GLU A 117 17.34 -0.84 -7.42
C GLU A 117 16.11 0.08 -7.34
N LEU A 118 15.15 -0.26 -6.46
CA LEU A 118 13.99 0.57 -6.19
C LEU A 118 14.39 1.94 -5.64
N TRP A 119 15.24 1.96 -4.62
CA TRP A 119 15.70 3.19 -3.98
C TRP A 119 16.46 4.10 -4.94
N ASN A 120 17.27 3.51 -5.84
CA ASN A 120 18.04 4.25 -6.84
C ASN A 120 17.23 4.63 -8.10
N THR A 121 15.95 4.26 -8.16
CA THR A 121 15.09 4.73 -9.25
C THR A 121 15.10 6.26 -9.29
N ASP A 122 15.35 6.81 -10.47
CA ASP A 122 15.28 8.26 -10.69
C ASP A 122 13.80 8.70 -10.66
N ILE A 123 13.49 9.61 -9.75
CA ILE A 123 12.19 10.23 -9.56
C ILE A 123 12.27 11.76 -9.62
N SER A 124 13.33 12.30 -10.22
CA SER A 124 13.52 13.75 -10.35
C SER A 124 12.44 14.43 -11.19
N ASP A 125 11.84 13.69 -12.11
CA ASP A 125 10.78 14.11 -13.04
C ASP A 125 9.35 13.86 -12.53
N CYS A 126 9.19 13.28 -11.32
CA CYS A 126 7.88 12.96 -10.78
C CYS A 126 7.78 13.21 -9.26
N ILE A 127 6.54 13.26 -8.77
CA ILE A 127 6.26 13.41 -7.33
C ILE A 127 6.28 12.05 -6.65
N VAL A 128 5.65 11.05 -7.28
CA VAL A 128 5.54 9.70 -6.74
C VAL A 128 5.80 8.65 -7.79
N ALA A 129 6.40 7.54 -7.38
CA ALA A 129 6.52 6.33 -8.18
C ALA A 129 5.88 5.14 -7.46
N GLY A 130 5.11 4.32 -8.18
CA GLY A 130 4.40 3.17 -7.59
C GLY A 130 3.99 2.14 -8.63
N VAL A 131 3.52 0.99 -8.14
CA VAL A 131 3.02 -0.09 -9.00
C VAL A 131 1.57 0.16 -9.41
N GLN A 132 1.26 -0.03 -10.69
CA GLN A 132 -0.07 0.25 -11.24
C GLN A 132 -1.14 -0.65 -10.60
N ASP A 133 -2.21 -0.03 -10.10
CA ASP A 133 -3.44 -0.67 -9.63
C ASP A 133 -4.58 -0.41 -10.64
N ASN A 134 -5.71 -1.07 -10.45
CA ASN A 134 -6.81 -1.08 -11.41
C ASN A 134 -8.15 -0.80 -10.72
N PRO A 135 -8.47 0.44 -10.44
CA PRO A 135 -9.78 0.80 -9.94
C PRO A 135 -10.82 0.76 -11.07
N ALA A 136 -12.09 0.62 -10.70
CA ALA A 136 -13.18 0.77 -11.66
C ALA A 136 -13.24 2.22 -12.19
N LEU A 137 -13.67 2.40 -13.46
CA LEU A 137 -13.70 3.72 -14.11
C LEU A 137 -14.36 4.83 -13.28
N PHE A 138 -15.49 4.52 -12.62
CA PHE A 138 -16.17 5.51 -11.79
C PHE A 138 -15.33 6.00 -10.60
N ALA A 139 -14.39 5.18 -10.14
CA ALA A 139 -13.48 5.57 -9.06
C ALA A 139 -12.32 6.43 -9.57
N LEU A 140 -11.86 6.21 -10.81
CA LEU A 140 -10.95 7.12 -11.51
C LEU A 140 -11.60 8.50 -11.70
N GLU A 141 -12.83 8.51 -12.29
CA GLU A 141 -13.58 9.73 -12.55
C GLU A 141 -13.83 10.55 -11.26
N ALA A 142 -14.08 9.88 -10.15
CA ALA A 142 -14.32 10.52 -8.86
C ALA A 142 -13.11 11.29 -8.31
N VAL A 143 -11.90 10.99 -8.76
CA VAL A 143 -10.66 11.68 -8.37
C VAL A 143 -10.06 12.49 -9.53
N GLY A 144 -10.86 12.79 -10.56
CA GLY A 144 -10.46 13.60 -11.71
C GLY A 144 -9.49 12.89 -12.67
N MET A 145 -9.48 11.56 -12.68
CA MET A 145 -8.69 10.72 -13.58
C MET A 145 -9.57 10.05 -14.64
N ASN A 146 -8.96 9.54 -15.70
CA ASN A 146 -9.61 8.83 -16.81
C ASN A 146 -8.87 7.52 -17.14
N ARG A 147 -9.36 6.76 -18.15
CA ARG A 147 -8.80 5.45 -18.51
C ARG A 147 -7.37 5.47 -19.05
N ASN A 148 -6.90 6.61 -19.50
CA ASN A 148 -5.54 6.75 -20.03
C ASN A 148 -4.53 7.09 -18.93
N ASP A 149 -5.03 7.55 -17.77
CA ASP A 149 -4.19 7.88 -16.64
C ASP A 149 -3.70 6.62 -15.92
N ARG A 150 -2.50 6.70 -15.40
CA ARG A 150 -1.87 5.63 -14.64
C ARG A 150 -2.18 5.80 -13.15
N TYR A 151 -2.97 4.90 -12.61
CA TYR A 151 -3.35 4.87 -11.20
C TYR A 151 -2.46 3.86 -10.46
N ILE A 152 -1.83 4.26 -9.37
CA ILE A 152 -0.92 3.40 -8.59
C ILE A 152 -1.57 2.93 -7.29
N ASN A 153 -1.11 1.77 -6.81
CA ASN A 153 -1.40 1.32 -5.45
C ASN A 153 -0.56 2.12 -4.45
N SER A 154 -1.21 2.65 -3.41
CA SER A 154 -0.57 3.51 -2.40
C SER A 154 0.20 2.74 -1.32
N GLY A 155 0.18 1.42 -1.34
CA GLY A 155 0.81 0.59 -0.29
C GLY A 155 2.32 0.43 -0.42
N VAL A 156 2.91 0.75 -1.58
CA VAL A 156 4.36 0.89 -1.78
C VAL A 156 4.60 2.03 -2.76
N MET A 157 5.23 3.10 -2.27
CA MET A 157 5.50 4.29 -3.08
C MET A 157 6.86 4.90 -2.76
N LEU A 158 7.63 5.19 -3.81
CA LEU A 158 8.80 6.04 -3.70
C LEU A 158 8.36 7.49 -3.92
N ILE A 159 8.67 8.38 -2.99
CA ILE A 159 8.16 9.75 -2.95
C ILE A 159 9.31 10.75 -3.01
N ASN A 160 9.25 11.69 -3.95
CA ASN A 160 10.15 12.82 -4.07
C ASN A 160 9.68 13.94 -3.12
N LEU A 161 10.20 13.95 -1.89
CA LEU A 161 9.81 14.92 -0.87
C LEU A 161 10.27 16.35 -1.18
N LYS A 162 11.35 16.51 -1.94
CA LYS A 162 11.77 17.83 -2.41
C LYS A 162 10.68 18.44 -3.29
N THR A 163 10.28 17.75 -4.37
CA THR A 163 9.19 18.19 -5.25
C THR A 163 7.84 18.28 -4.53
N TRP A 164 7.61 17.39 -3.55
CA TRP A 164 6.42 17.41 -2.69
C TRP A 164 6.28 18.73 -1.94
N ARG A 165 7.36 19.21 -1.31
CA ARG A 165 7.40 20.50 -0.63
C ARG A 165 7.31 21.67 -1.61
N GLU A 166 8.13 21.67 -2.68
CA GLU A 166 8.17 22.74 -3.68
C GLU A 166 6.82 22.98 -4.36
N GLN A 167 6.03 21.92 -4.55
CA GLN A 167 4.71 22.01 -5.19
C GLN A 167 3.53 22.05 -4.22
N SER A 168 3.78 22.19 -2.92
CA SER A 168 2.75 22.28 -1.88
C SER A 168 1.72 21.15 -1.99
N ILE A 169 2.19 19.90 -2.08
CA ILE A 169 1.29 18.76 -2.31
C ILE A 169 0.33 18.55 -1.13
N GLU A 170 0.75 18.83 0.10
CA GLU A 170 -0.11 18.73 1.28
C GLU A 170 -1.31 19.66 1.23
N GLU A 171 -1.12 20.91 0.77
CA GLU A 171 -2.20 21.87 0.57
C GLU A 171 -3.18 21.39 -0.49
N LYS A 172 -2.69 20.81 -1.60
CA LYS A 172 -3.52 20.22 -2.65
C LYS A 172 -4.32 19.01 -2.13
N ILE A 173 -3.72 18.17 -1.28
CA ILE A 173 -4.40 17.06 -0.60
C ILE A 173 -5.52 17.58 0.29
N ILE A 174 -5.24 18.57 1.15
CA ILE A 174 -6.23 19.16 2.05
C ILE A 174 -7.37 19.81 1.24
N GLN A 175 -7.03 20.48 0.15
CA GLN A 175 -8.01 21.09 -0.74
C GLN A 175 -8.92 20.03 -1.38
N MET A 176 -8.35 18.94 -1.93
CA MET A 176 -9.11 17.85 -2.53
C MET A 176 -10.06 17.19 -1.52
N ILE A 177 -9.60 16.97 -0.29
CA ILE A 177 -10.43 16.41 0.78
C ILE A 177 -11.62 17.33 1.07
N LYS A 178 -11.41 18.64 1.14
CA LYS A 178 -12.48 19.62 1.37
C LYS A 178 -13.49 19.66 0.22
N GLU A 179 -13.02 19.65 -1.03
CA GLU A 179 -13.87 19.65 -2.24
C GLU A 179 -14.76 18.40 -2.31
N HIS A 180 -14.32 17.29 -1.73
CA HIS A 180 -15.09 16.05 -1.63
C HIS A 180 -15.84 15.91 -0.30
N ASN A 181 -16.06 17.02 0.44
CA ASN A 181 -16.73 17.03 1.75
C ASN A 181 -16.15 15.99 2.73
N GLY A 182 -14.82 15.76 2.65
CA GLY A 182 -14.09 14.83 3.50
C GLY A 182 -14.05 13.39 2.99
N PHE A 183 -14.89 12.97 2.07
CA PHE A 183 -14.90 11.61 1.53
C PHE A 183 -14.34 11.56 0.11
N VAL A 184 -13.11 11.08 -0.03
CA VAL A 184 -12.52 10.81 -1.35
C VAL A 184 -12.64 9.32 -1.69
N MET A 185 -13.06 9.01 -2.91
CA MET A 185 -13.16 7.62 -3.38
C MET A 185 -11.80 6.92 -3.29
N HIS A 186 -11.76 5.72 -2.72
CA HIS A 186 -10.54 4.97 -2.35
C HIS A 186 -9.66 5.67 -1.30
N HIS A 187 -10.25 6.62 -0.54
CA HIS A 187 -9.60 7.30 0.57
C HIS A 187 -8.21 7.88 0.18
N ASP A 188 -7.19 7.55 0.94
CA ASP A 188 -5.80 7.97 0.77
C ASP A 188 -5.21 7.61 -0.60
N GLN A 189 -5.49 6.41 -1.13
CA GLN A 189 -5.04 6.01 -2.47
C GLN A 189 -5.68 6.87 -3.57
N GLY A 190 -6.95 7.20 -3.43
CA GLY A 190 -7.65 8.09 -4.36
C GLY A 190 -7.06 9.49 -4.36
N ILE A 191 -6.77 10.02 -3.17
CA ILE A 191 -6.20 11.36 -3.00
C ILE A 191 -4.85 11.46 -3.69
N ILE A 192 -3.92 10.55 -3.38
CA ILE A 192 -2.56 10.63 -3.93
C ILE A 192 -2.56 10.53 -5.45
N ASN A 193 -3.39 9.63 -5.99
CA ASN A 193 -3.53 9.49 -7.43
C ASN A 193 -4.16 10.72 -8.08
N GLY A 194 -5.22 11.29 -7.51
CA GLY A 194 -5.89 12.47 -8.04
C GLY A 194 -4.99 13.72 -8.02
N VAL A 195 -4.30 13.94 -6.90
CA VAL A 195 -3.41 15.10 -6.73
C VAL A 195 -2.16 14.99 -7.59
N CYS A 196 -1.57 13.80 -7.68
CA CYS A 196 -0.29 13.58 -8.38
C CYS A 196 -0.45 13.08 -9.83
N LYS A 197 -1.67 12.97 -10.39
CA LYS A 197 -1.99 12.28 -11.66
C LYS A 197 -1.07 12.60 -12.85
N ASN A 198 -0.54 13.81 -12.92
CA ASN A 198 0.35 14.25 -14.00
C ASN A 198 1.84 14.04 -13.69
N SER A 199 2.16 13.47 -12.54
CA SER A 199 3.53 13.35 -12.02
C SER A 199 3.74 12.01 -11.31
N ILE A 200 3.23 10.93 -11.93
CA ILE A 200 3.33 9.54 -11.45
C ILE A 200 4.25 8.76 -12.36
N LYS A 201 5.26 8.11 -11.78
CA LYS A 201 6.10 7.12 -12.46
C LYS A 201 5.64 5.71 -12.12
N ILE A 202 5.53 4.85 -13.12
CA ILE A 202 5.15 3.45 -12.92
C ILE A 202 6.39 2.61 -12.66
N LEU A 203 6.37 1.88 -11.55
CA LEU A 203 7.39 0.92 -11.15
C LEU A 203 7.08 -0.47 -11.69
N HIS A 204 8.12 -1.32 -11.79
CA HIS A 204 7.95 -2.73 -12.11
C HIS A 204 7.10 -3.44 -11.04
N PRO A 205 6.18 -4.36 -11.41
CA PRO A 205 5.23 -4.96 -10.47
C PRO A 205 5.89 -5.79 -9.35
N LYS A 206 7.15 -6.21 -9.49
CA LYS A 206 7.92 -6.91 -8.45
C LYS A 206 8.09 -6.09 -7.15
N TYR A 207 8.00 -4.75 -7.23
CA TYR A 207 8.14 -3.85 -6.07
C TYR A 207 6.85 -3.65 -5.26
N ASN A 208 5.75 -4.20 -5.72
CA ASN A 208 4.49 -4.27 -4.98
C ASN A 208 3.65 -5.41 -5.56
N THR A 209 4.10 -6.65 -5.31
CA THR A 209 3.46 -7.84 -5.88
C THR A 209 2.15 -8.12 -5.16
N MET A 210 1.10 -7.53 -5.71
CA MET A 210 -0.26 -7.59 -5.15
C MET A 210 -0.91 -8.96 -5.34
N SER A 211 -1.77 -9.36 -4.41
CA SER A 211 -2.50 -10.64 -4.46
C SER A 211 -3.23 -10.92 -5.78
N GLN A 212 -3.62 -9.89 -6.51
CA GLN A 212 -4.29 -10.07 -7.81
C GLN A 212 -3.36 -10.60 -8.91
N PHE A 213 -2.05 -10.39 -8.81
CA PHE A 213 -1.08 -10.89 -9.81
C PHE A 213 -0.95 -12.41 -9.75
N PHE A 214 -1.18 -13.02 -8.58
CA PHE A 214 -1.26 -14.48 -8.40
C PHE A 214 -2.58 -15.09 -8.92
N LEU A 215 -3.58 -14.28 -9.28
CA LEU A 215 -4.92 -14.73 -9.67
C LEU A 215 -5.21 -14.51 -11.14
N LEU A 216 -4.73 -13.42 -11.72
CA LEU A 216 -5.17 -12.90 -13.01
C LEU A 216 -4.00 -12.67 -13.95
N LYS A 217 -4.18 -13.08 -15.21
CA LYS A 217 -3.26 -12.76 -16.30
C LYS A 217 -3.42 -11.30 -16.74
N ALA A 218 -2.39 -10.70 -17.33
CA ALA A 218 -2.41 -9.33 -17.83
C ALA A 218 -3.62 -9.04 -18.74
N LYS A 219 -3.93 -9.94 -19.69
CA LYS A 219 -5.11 -9.84 -20.57
C LYS A 219 -6.44 -9.83 -19.79
N GLN A 220 -6.52 -10.61 -18.70
CA GLN A 220 -7.72 -10.67 -17.89
C GLN A 220 -7.90 -9.37 -17.08
N ILE A 221 -6.82 -8.81 -16.54
CA ILE A 221 -6.86 -7.52 -15.85
C ILE A 221 -7.28 -6.42 -16.80
N LYS A 222 -6.65 -6.32 -17.99
CA LYS A 222 -7.01 -5.34 -19.02
C LYS A 222 -8.50 -5.43 -19.39
N SER A 223 -9.00 -6.63 -19.61
CA SER A 223 -10.42 -6.86 -19.97
C SER A 223 -11.38 -6.55 -18.83
N LEU A 224 -11.01 -6.87 -17.56
CA LEU A 224 -11.87 -6.68 -16.40
C LEU A 224 -12.08 -5.21 -16.06
N TYR A 225 -11.03 -4.41 -16.18
CA TYR A 225 -11.03 -2.99 -15.81
C TYR A 225 -11.10 -2.04 -17.01
N ASP A 226 -11.17 -2.59 -18.22
CA ASP A 226 -11.26 -1.83 -19.48
C ASP A 226 -10.12 -0.81 -19.62
N ILE A 227 -8.89 -1.28 -19.45
CA ILE A 227 -7.65 -0.48 -19.54
C ILE A 227 -6.77 -0.95 -20.69
N ASN A 228 -6.14 0.01 -21.39
CA ASN A 228 -5.26 -0.29 -22.52
C ASN A 228 -3.81 -0.46 -22.09
N ASN A 229 -3.33 0.43 -21.23
CA ASN A 229 -1.95 0.47 -20.75
C ASN A 229 -1.82 -0.29 -19.42
N TYR A 230 -1.14 -1.42 -19.47
CA TYR A 230 -0.85 -2.25 -18.31
C TYR A 230 0.44 -3.05 -18.54
N TYR A 231 0.93 -3.67 -17.51
CA TYR A 231 2.08 -4.58 -17.57
C TYR A 231 1.89 -5.68 -18.60
N THR A 232 3.01 -6.17 -19.14
CA THR A 232 3.02 -7.38 -19.97
C THR A 232 2.80 -8.62 -19.10
N GLN A 233 2.57 -9.77 -19.74
CA GLN A 233 2.45 -11.02 -18.98
C GLN A 233 3.79 -11.42 -18.37
N GLU A 234 4.89 -11.19 -19.09
CA GLU A 234 6.26 -11.47 -18.67
C GLU A 234 6.63 -10.68 -17.39
N GLU A 235 6.29 -9.37 -17.35
CA GLU A 235 6.50 -8.54 -16.14
C GLU A 235 5.71 -9.05 -14.94
N LEU A 236 4.46 -9.51 -15.14
CA LEU A 236 3.67 -10.10 -14.05
C LEU A 236 4.21 -11.47 -13.61
N ASP A 237 4.64 -12.29 -14.54
CA ASP A 237 5.21 -13.62 -14.25
C ASP A 237 6.55 -13.46 -13.49
N GLU A 238 7.38 -12.49 -13.86
CA GLU A 238 8.58 -12.14 -13.09
C GLU A 238 8.22 -11.66 -11.68
N ALA A 239 7.26 -10.77 -11.55
CA ALA A 239 6.84 -10.26 -10.25
C ALA A 239 6.30 -11.35 -9.32
N VAL A 240 5.60 -12.35 -9.86
CA VAL A 240 5.06 -13.48 -9.08
C VAL A 240 6.14 -14.50 -8.71
N SER A 241 7.09 -14.76 -9.62
CA SER A 241 8.17 -15.75 -9.39
C SER A 241 9.29 -15.20 -8.50
N ASN A 242 9.59 -13.89 -8.64
CA ASN A 242 10.67 -13.20 -7.92
C ASN A 242 10.19 -11.87 -7.30
N PRO A 243 9.21 -11.90 -6.38
CA PRO A 243 8.72 -10.68 -5.76
C PRO A 243 9.78 -10.05 -4.87
N VAL A 244 10.02 -8.74 -5.04
CA VAL A 244 10.86 -7.95 -4.13
C VAL A 244 10.04 -7.50 -2.92
N ILE A 245 8.79 -7.06 -3.12
CA ILE A 245 7.85 -6.78 -2.03
C ILE A 245 6.54 -7.51 -2.31
N VAL A 246 6.16 -8.42 -1.42
CA VAL A 246 4.85 -9.10 -1.44
C VAL A 246 3.85 -8.28 -0.65
N HIS A 247 2.73 -7.91 -1.27
CA HIS A 247 1.67 -7.15 -0.63
C HIS A 247 0.39 -7.98 -0.49
N TYR A 248 0.02 -8.30 0.73
CA TYR A 248 -1.09 -9.19 1.05
C TYR A 248 -2.46 -8.49 1.01
N ILE A 249 -2.77 -7.85 -0.13
CA ILE A 249 -4.08 -7.21 -0.33
C ILE A 249 -5.20 -8.25 -0.21
N ASN A 250 -6.23 -7.91 0.56
CA ASN A 250 -7.37 -8.79 0.76
C ASN A 250 -8.21 -8.92 -0.53
N LYS A 251 -7.87 -9.90 -1.36
CA LYS A 251 -8.67 -10.33 -2.53
C LYS A 251 -9.43 -11.62 -2.18
N PHE A 252 -9.23 -12.70 -2.92
CA PHE A 252 -9.84 -14.01 -2.63
C PHE A 252 -9.05 -14.85 -1.63
N TYR A 253 -7.81 -14.49 -1.36
CA TYR A 253 -6.93 -15.25 -0.49
C TYR A 253 -7.14 -15.00 1.00
N GLY A 254 -7.63 -13.81 1.40
CA GLY A 254 -7.62 -13.35 2.78
C GLY A 254 -6.24 -12.83 3.20
N ARG A 255 -6.18 -12.17 4.37
CA ARG A 255 -4.92 -11.66 4.95
C ARG A 255 -4.14 -12.82 5.60
N PRO A 256 -2.78 -12.81 5.59
CA PRO A 256 -1.96 -13.95 6.02
C PRO A 256 -2.11 -14.33 7.48
N TRP A 257 -2.54 -13.42 8.33
CA TRP A 257 -2.77 -13.66 9.76
C TRP A 257 -4.13 -14.29 10.09
N PHE A 258 -4.99 -14.56 9.11
CA PHE A 258 -6.21 -15.33 9.34
C PHE A 258 -5.99 -16.81 9.05
N ASP A 259 -6.65 -17.67 9.83
CA ASP A 259 -6.59 -19.14 9.70
C ASP A 259 -7.10 -19.64 8.34
N TYR A 260 -8.04 -18.96 7.73
CA TYR A 260 -8.60 -19.27 6.40
C TYR A 260 -7.77 -18.73 5.22
N CYS A 261 -6.66 -18.06 5.45
CA CYS A 261 -5.86 -17.49 4.36
C CYS A 261 -5.28 -18.59 3.47
N SER A 262 -5.48 -18.44 2.15
CA SER A 262 -4.96 -19.34 1.10
C SER A 262 -3.96 -18.64 0.15
N HIS A 263 -3.33 -17.54 0.59
CA HIS A 263 -2.36 -16.83 -0.24
C HIS A 263 -1.11 -17.69 -0.49
N PRO A 264 -0.62 -17.83 -1.74
CA PRO A 264 0.55 -18.67 -2.06
C PRO A 264 1.78 -18.35 -1.22
N MET A 265 2.03 -17.06 -0.94
CA MET A 265 3.17 -16.59 -0.15
C MET A 265 2.87 -16.44 1.36
N ARG A 266 1.80 -17.10 1.87
CA ARG A 266 1.44 -17.01 3.30
C ARG A 266 2.55 -17.44 4.23
N ASN A 267 3.25 -18.52 3.87
CA ASN A 267 4.32 -19.09 4.71
C ASN A 267 5.46 -18.07 4.90
N LEU A 268 5.80 -17.32 3.88
CA LEU A 268 6.81 -16.24 3.97
C LEU A 268 6.45 -15.22 5.07
N TYR A 269 5.19 -14.79 5.13
CA TYR A 269 4.73 -13.90 6.20
C TYR A 269 4.86 -14.54 7.58
N ILE A 270 4.47 -15.81 7.73
CA ILE A 270 4.54 -16.54 9.01
C ILE A 270 5.99 -16.71 9.46
N GLU A 271 6.90 -16.98 8.54
CA GLU A 271 8.34 -17.09 8.82
C GLU A 271 8.91 -15.82 9.38
N TYR A 272 8.59 -14.66 8.75
CA TYR A 272 9.06 -13.37 9.25
C TYR A 272 8.40 -12.97 10.56
N LEU A 273 7.10 -13.23 10.73
CA LEU A 273 6.44 -12.95 12.01
C LEU A 273 7.07 -13.75 13.17
N LYS A 274 7.54 -14.98 12.94
CA LYS A 274 8.26 -15.80 13.94
C LYS A 274 9.61 -15.20 14.38
N LYS A 275 10.23 -14.39 13.54
CA LYS A 275 11.51 -13.72 13.85
C LYS A 275 11.28 -12.45 14.68
N THR A 276 10.06 -12.00 14.85
CA THR A 276 9.72 -10.81 15.63
C THR A 276 9.39 -11.15 17.09
N PRO A 277 9.43 -10.19 18.02
CA PRO A 277 9.07 -10.41 19.42
C PRO A 277 7.54 -10.54 19.65
N PHE A 278 6.76 -10.73 18.59
CA PHE A 278 5.32 -10.85 18.66
C PHE A 278 4.87 -12.31 18.51
N GLU A 279 3.81 -12.68 19.25
CA GLU A 279 3.26 -14.03 19.18
C GLU A 279 2.66 -14.34 17.81
N VAL A 280 2.99 -15.52 17.27
CA VAL A 280 2.37 -16.04 16.04
C VAL A 280 0.99 -16.60 16.36
N LYS A 281 0.00 -15.73 16.46
CA LYS A 281 -1.39 -16.12 16.73
C LYS A 281 -2.27 -15.85 15.52
N LEU A 282 -2.72 -16.92 14.87
CA LEU A 282 -3.66 -16.80 13.78
C LEU A 282 -5.04 -16.36 14.28
N LYS A 283 -5.57 -15.29 13.69
CA LYS A 283 -6.92 -14.82 13.99
C LYS A 283 -7.93 -15.79 13.39
N LYS A 284 -8.78 -16.37 14.23
CA LYS A 284 -9.92 -17.17 13.76
C LYS A 284 -10.90 -16.28 13.02
N GLY A 285 -11.40 -16.73 11.88
CA GLY A 285 -12.35 -15.94 11.11
C GLY A 285 -12.97 -16.72 9.97
N LYS A 286 -13.90 -16.05 9.28
CA LYS A 286 -14.50 -16.57 8.05
C LYS A 286 -14.50 -15.49 7.00
N GLN A 287 -14.14 -15.86 5.80
CA GLN A 287 -14.26 -14.96 4.66
C GLN A 287 -15.74 -14.58 4.45
N LYS A 288 -16.00 -13.29 4.16
CA LYS A 288 -17.36 -12.80 3.89
C LYS A 288 -18.03 -13.63 2.82
N THR A 289 -19.32 -13.98 3.01
CA THR A 289 -20.07 -14.82 2.07
C THR A 289 -20.05 -14.27 0.64
N SER A 290 -20.15 -12.94 0.48
CA SER A 290 -20.07 -12.31 -0.84
C SER A 290 -18.71 -12.54 -1.53
N VAL A 291 -17.61 -12.58 -0.78
CA VAL A 291 -16.27 -12.87 -1.31
C VAL A 291 -16.18 -14.34 -1.70
N ARG A 292 -16.72 -15.23 -0.87
CA ARG A 292 -16.75 -16.69 -1.15
C ARG A 292 -17.54 -17.00 -2.43
N ILE A 293 -18.70 -16.38 -2.61
CA ILE A 293 -19.51 -16.54 -3.85
C ILE A 293 -18.72 -16.05 -5.07
N ARG A 294 -18.10 -14.87 -4.98
CA ARG A 294 -17.28 -14.31 -6.08
C ARG A 294 -16.08 -15.20 -6.40
N LYS A 295 -15.41 -15.74 -5.38
CA LYS A 295 -14.32 -16.70 -5.53
C LYS A 295 -14.81 -17.96 -6.23
N PHE A 296 -15.94 -18.52 -5.81
CA PHE A 296 -16.53 -19.70 -6.44
C PHE A 296 -16.85 -19.46 -7.92
N VAL A 297 -17.46 -18.33 -8.26
CA VAL A 297 -17.70 -17.96 -9.67
C VAL A 297 -16.40 -17.84 -10.45
N PHE A 298 -15.38 -17.22 -9.84
CA PHE A 298 -14.05 -17.08 -10.49
C PHE A 298 -13.39 -18.44 -10.77
N GLU A 299 -13.47 -19.39 -9.83
CA GLU A 299 -12.81 -20.70 -9.92
C GLU A 299 -13.57 -21.73 -10.79
N HIS A 300 -14.92 -21.61 -10.88
CA HIS A 300 -15.76 -22.63 -11.49
C HIS A 300 -16.53 -22.17 -12.74
N SER A 301 -16.28 -20.94 -13.21
CA SER A 301 -16.91 -20.42 -14.43
C SER A 301 -15.89 -19.93 -15.43
N PRO A 302 -16.20 -19.91 -16.73
CA PRO A 302 -15.39 -19.21 -17.72
C PRO A 302 -15.17 -17.75 -17.31
N PHE A 303 -13.98 -17.22 -17.55
CA PHE A 303 -13.58 -15.88 -17.09
C PHE A 303 -14.56 -14.77 -17.50
N PHE A 304 -15.19 -14.86 -18.67
CA PHE A 304 -16.14 -13.85 -19.14
C PHE A 304 -17.39 -13.74 -18.25
N ILE A 305 -17.83 -14.86 -17.63
CA ILE A 305 -18.96 -14.87 -16.68
C ILE A 305 -18.56 -14.14 -15.40
N TYR A 306 -17.36 -14.41 -14.89
CA TYR A 306 -16.82 -13.69 -13.74
C TYR A 306 -16.67 -12.18 -14.05
N ALA A 307 -16.11 -11.84 -15.20
CA ALA A 307 -15.95 -10.45 -15.62
C ALA A 307 -17.32 -9.72 -15.75
N LEU A 308 -18.34 -10.38 -16.28
CA LEU A 308 -19.69 -9.83 -16.34
C LEU A 308 -20.26 -9.59 -14.94
N SER A 309 -20.11 -10.55 -14.03
CA SER A 309 -20.57 -10.41 -12.64
C SER A 309 -19.91 -9.23 -11.92
N GLU A 310 -18.61 -9.01 -12.12
CA GLU A 310 -17.87 -7.88 -11.54
C GLU A 310 -18.33 -6.53 -12.15
N ARG A 311 -18.62 -6.48 -13.45
CA ARG A 311 -19.19 -5.28 -14.10
C ARG A 311 -20.55 -4.91 -13.50
N ILE A 312 -21.44 -5.88 -13.30
CA ILE A 312 -22.75 -5.66 -12.65
C ILE A 312 -22.56 -5.15 -11.21
N LEU A 313 -21.64 -5.73 -10.45
CA LEU A 313 -21.31 -5.26 -9.10
C LEU A 313 -20.76 -3.84 -9.09
N ASN A 314 -19.93 -3.48 -10.06
CA ASN A 314 -19.38 -2.13 -10.18
C ASN A 314 -20.47 -1.08 -10.52
N ILE A 315 -21.46 -1.43 -11.35
CA ILE A 315 -22.63 -0.57 -11.59
C ILE A 315 -23.39 -0.30 -10.28
N ARG A 316 -23.64 -1.34 -9.49
CA ARG A 316 -24.28 -1.18 -8.17
C ARG A 316 -23.48 -0.32 -7.21
N ARG A 317 -22.14 -0.47 -7.18
CA ARG A 317 -21.24 0.35 -6.38
C ARG A 317 -21.25 1.82 -6.83
N LYS A 318 -21.26 2.08 -8.15
CA LYS A 318 -21.38 3.44 -8.72
C LYS A 318 -22.68 4.11 -8.27
N VAL A 319 -23.82 3.40 -8.33
CA VAL A 319 -25.12 3.93 -7.88
C VAL A 319 -25.11 4.23 -6.38
N LYS A 320 -24.52 3.36 -5.56
CA LYS A 320 -24.41 3.59 -4.13
C LYS A 320 -23.51 4.78 -3.79
N ALA A 321 -22.37 4.93 -4.47
CA ALA A 321 -21.45 6.05 -4.26
C ALA A 321 -22.05 7.42 -4.60
N LYS A 322 -22.98 7.48 -5.57
CA LYS A 322 -23.70 8.73 -5.91
C LYS A 322 -24.76 9.15 -4.88
N ARG A 323 -25.09 8.29 -3.92
CA ARG A 323 -26.11 8.53 -2.88
C ARG A 323 -25.49 8.90 -1.53
N GLN A 324 -24.18 8.83 -1.41
CA GLN A 324 -23.38 9.28 -0.28
C GLN A 324 -22.78 10.66 -0.59
#